data_3434602950bf54fd13658c822764fbd1
#
_entry.id   3434602950bf54fd13658c822764fbd1
#
_cell.length_a   1.000
_cell.length_b   1.000
_cell.length_c   1.000
_cell.angle_alpha   90.00
_cell.angle_beta   90.00
_cell.angle_gamma   90.00
#
_symmetry.space_group_name_H-M   'P 1'
#
loop_
_entity.id
_entity.type
_entity.pdbx_description
1 polymer ?
#
loop_
_entity_poly.entity_id
_entity_poly.type
_entity_poly.pdbx_seq_one_letter_code
_entity_poly.pdbx_strand_id
1 'polypeptide(L)'
;MATLRTHNLTKSYGGRTVVRGVSLDVASGEIVGLLGPNGAGKTTTFYMTVGLTSPDSGTVELDGLDVTDDPMYVRARKGIGYLPQEASIFRGLTVEQNLLAILETMGLDAATRRTRLRELLAELNLTPLAHAQAHTLSGGERRRAEITRALVVSPKFILLDEPFAGIDPIAVSDIQKIIFHLKERGIGVLITDHNVRETLRITDRAYIVHGGVIVKSGTPDSLTEDEEVRRIYLGAEFRLD
;
A
#
# COMPACT_ATOMS: atom_id res chain seq x y z
N MET A 1 11.36 16.88 0.36
CA MET A 1 10.26 15.95 0.10
C MET A 1 10.78 14.56 0.37
N ALA A 2 10.11 13.75 1.19
CA ALA A 2 10.55 12.37 1.43
C ALA A 2 10.35 11.52 0.16
N THR A 3 11.19 10.52 -0.07
CA THR A 3 11.10 9.62 -1.23
C THR A 3 11.34 8.17 -0.84
N LEU A 4 10.55 7.27 -1.42
CA LEU A 4 10.78 5.83 -1.39
C LEU A 4 11.15 5.40 -2.81
N ARG A 5 12.30 4.74 -2.99
CA ARG A 5 12.80 4.33 -4.31
C ARG A 5 13.24 2.89 -4.32
N THR A 6 13.08 2.26 -5.46
CA THR A 6 13.73 0.99 -5.76
C THR A 6 14.62 1.15 -6.99
N HIS A 7 15.78 0.49 -6.99
CA HIS A 7 16.73 0.53 -8.09
C HIS A 7 17.03 -0.88 -8.57
N ASN A 8 16.66 -1.17 -9.81
CA ASN A 8 16.97 -2.43 -10.52
C ASN A 8 16.69 -3.70 -9.72
N LEU A 9 15.59 -3.75 -8.99
CA LEU A 9 15.23 -4.92 -8.19
C LEU A 9 15.08 -6.15 -9.07
N THR A 10 15.75 -7.24 -8.68
CA THR A 10 15.60 -8.55 -9.32
C THR A 10 15.21 -9.61 -8.31
N LYS A 11 14.42 -10.60 -8.75
CA LYS A 11 14.06 -11.75 -7.93
C LYS A 11 13.76 -12.97 -8.77
N SER A 12 14.32 -14.11 -8.35
CA SER A 12 14.09 -15.41 -8.96
C SER A 12 13.61 -16.41 -7.92
N TYR A 13 12.75 -17.32 -8.32
CA TYR A 13 12.29 -18.47 -7.54
C TYR A 13 12.39 -19.73 -8.38
N GLY A 14 13.07 -20.75 -7.87
CA GLY A 14 13.18 -22.06 -8.56
C GLY A 14 13.75 -21.94 -9.99
N GLY A 15 14.71 -21.05 -10.21
CA GLY A 15 15.32 -20.81 -11.52
C GLY A 15 14.51 -19.91 -12.47
N ARG A 16 13.31 -19.47 -12.08
CA ARG A 16 12.49 -18.54 -12.86
C ARG A 16 12.62 -17.13 -12.30
N THR A 17 13.11 -16.20 -13.10
CA THR A 17 13.17 -14.78 -12.74
C THR A 17 11.78 -14.16 -12.88
N VAL A 18 11.22 -13.65 -11.77
CA VAL A 18 9.88 -13.05 -11.70
C VAL A 18 9.91 -11.53 -11.67
N VAL A 19 11.02 -10.92 -11.21
CA VAL A 19 11.26 -9.47 -11.27
C VAL A 19 12.64 -9.28 -11.91
N ARG A 20 12.73 -8.39 -12.91
CA ARG A 20 13.87 -8.27 -13.82
C ARG A 20 14.35 -6.83 -13.96
N GLY A 21 14.80 -6.22 -12.85
CA GLY A 21 15.32 -4.85 -12.87
C GLY A 21 14.23 -3.78 -12.72
N VAL A 22 13.27 -4.01 -11.80
CA VAL A 22 12.22 -3.03 -11.52
C VAL A 22 12.77 -1.86 -10.72
N SER A 23 12.63 -0.64 -11.27
CA SER A 23 12.95 0.62 -10.62
C SER A 23 11.70 1.48 -10.58
N LEU A 24 11.28 1.91 -9.39
CA LEU A 24 10.16 2.82 -9.19
C LEU A 24 10.46 3.80 -8.05
N ASP A 25 9.75 4.89 -8.02
CA ASP A 25 9.82 5.86 -6.93
C ASP A 25 8.42 6.32 -6.52
N VAL A 26 8.30 6.77 -5.28
CA VAL A 26 7.11 7.38 -4.70
C VAL A 26 7.55 8.59 -3.89
N ALA A 27 6.93 9.75 -4.10
CA ALA A 27 7.15 10.93 -3.29
C ALA A 27 6.15 11.02 -2.13
N SER A 28 6.51 11.74 -1.07
CA SER A 28 5.53 12.05 -0.01
C SER A 28 4.37 12.88 -0.57
N GLY A 29 3.13 12.51 -0.22
CA GLY A 29 1.92 13.16 -0.73
C GLY A 29 1.60 12.81 -2.19
N GLU A 30 2.08 11.68 -2.67
CA GLU A 30 1.80 11.16 -4.01
C GLU A 30 1.13 9.79 -3.92
N ILE A 31 0.17 9.51 -4.82
CA ILE A 31 -0.42 8.18 -4.99
C ILE A 31 0.10 7.58 -6.28
N VAL A 32 0.85 6.49 -6.17
CA VAL A 32 1.47 5.78 -7.30
C VAL A 32 0.85 4.39 -7.46
N GLY A 33 0.41 4.06 -8.67
CA GLY A 33 -0.07 2.72 -9.02
C GLY A 33 1.06 1.80 -9.48
N LEU A 34 1.05 0.53 -9.06
CA LEU A 34 1.87 -0.53 -9.64
C LEU A 34 0.93 -1.58 -10.24
N LEU A 35 0.70 -1.50 -11.55
CA LEU A 35 -0.35 -2.22 -12.26
C LEU A 35 0.23 -3.23 -13.25
N GLY A 36 -0.56 -4.19 -13.67
CA GLY A 36 -0.16 -5.21 -14.63
C GLY A 36 -0.91 -6.52 -14.44
N PRO A 37 -0.82 -7.46 -15.37
CA PRO A 37 -1.52 -8.73 -15.30
C PRO A 37 -1.05 -9.60 -14.11
N ASN A 38 -1.81 -10.68 -13.84
CA ASN A 38 -1.43 -11.65 -12.82
C ASN A 38 -0.09 -12.31 -13.19
N GLY A 39 0.78 -12.49 -12.19
CA GLY A 39 2.12 -13.02 -12.39
C GLY A 39 3.14 -12.04 -12.99
N ALA A 40 2.79 -10.76 -13.16
CA ALA A 40 3.72 -9.74 -13.69
C ALA A 40 4.88 -9.39 -12.75
N GLY A 41 4.83 -9.79 -11.47
CA GLY A 41 5.88 -9.48 -10.47
C GLY A 41 5.51 -8.39 -9.47
N LYS A 42 4.28 -7.85 -9.50
CA LYS A 42 3.81 -6.76 -8.61
C LYS A 42 3.98 -7.09 -7.14
N THR A 43 3.35 -8.15 -6.64
CA THR A 43 3.41 -8.57 -5.24
C THR A 43 4.84 -8.86 -4.79
N THR A 44 5.66 -9.47 -5.65
CA THR A 44 7.09 -9.70 -5.35
C THR A 44 7.84 -8.39 -5.20
N THR A 45 7.57 -7.39 -6.07
CA THR A 45 8.16 -6.05 -5.96
C THR A 45 7.72 -5.38 -4.65
N PHE A 46 6.45 -5.47 -4.28
CA PHE A 46 5.95 -5.00 -2.98
C PHE A 46 6.70 -5.67 -1.81
N TYR A 47 6.80 -6.99 -1.83
CA TYR A 47 7.47 -7.74 -0.76
C TYR A 47 8.95 -7.36 -0.61
N MET A 48 9.64 -7.13 -1.71
CA MET A 48 11.01 -6.61 -1.66
C MET A 48 11.07 -5.19 -1.10
N THR A 49 10.11 -4.33 -1.46
CA THR A 49 10.05 -2.94 -1.00
C THR A 49 9.73 -2.83 0.49
N VAL A 50 8.85 -3.69 1.03
CA VAL A 50 8.51 -3.68 2.47
C VAL A 50 9.46 -4.50 3.34
N GLY A 51 10.36 -5.30 2.75
CA GLY A 51 11.33 -6.13 3.48
C GLY A 51 10.79 -7.48 3.95
N LEU A 52 9.74 -8.01 3.27
CA LEU A 52 9.26 -9.39 3.46
C LEU A 52 10.08 -10.40 2.66
N THR A 53 10.72 -9.95 1.59
CA THR A 53 11.58 -10.76 0.73
C THR A 53 12.80 -9.94 0.35
N SER A 54 14.00 -10.51 0.49
CA SER A 54 15.23 -9.87 0.01
C SER A 54 15.31 -9.97 -1.52
N PRO A 55 15.69 -8.90 -2.23
CA PRO A 55 16.01 -8.97 -3.64
C PRO A 55 17.26 -9.81 -3.89
N ASP A 56 17.39 -10.39 -5.07
CA ASP A 56 18.63 -11.07 -5.48
C ASP A 56 19.68 -10.04 -5.94
N SER A 57 19.22 -8.88 -6.47
CA SER A 57 20.05 -7.70 -6.72
C SER A 57 19.17 -6.44 -6.77
N GLY A 58 19.81 -5.28 -6.78
CA GLY A 58 19.15 -3.98 -6.69
C GLY A 58 19.00 -3.51 -5.25
N THR A 59 18.49 -2.27 -5.07
CA THR A 59 18.40 -1.63 -3.75
C THR A 59 17.02 -1.01 -3.52
N VAL A 60 16.67 -0.86 -2.23
CA VAL A 60 15.52 -0.09 -1.76
C VAL A 60 16.03 1.06 -0.90
N GLU A 61 15.64 2.28 -1.24
CA GLU A 61 16.05 3.50 -0.55
C GLU A 61 14.85 4.23 0.05
N LEU A 62 15.01 4.69 1.29
CA LEU A 62 14.08 5.58 1.98
C LEU A 62 14.81 6.88 2.33
N ASP A 63 14.39 7.99 1.72
CA ASP A 63 15.03 9.32 1.92
C ASP A 63 16.54 9.31 1.64
N GLY A 64 16.98 8.56 0.62
CA GLY A 64 18.39 8.40 0.27
C GLY A 64 19.18 7.44 1.16
N LEU A 65 18.53 6.81 2.15
CA LEU A 65 19.15 5.78 2.98
C LEU A 65 18.82 4.40 2.41
N ASP A 66 19.83 3.59 2.18
CA ASP A 66 19.65 2.20 1.81
C ASP A 66 19.01 1.42 2.97
N VAL A 67 17.90 0.76 2.67
CA VAL A 67 17.14 -0.08 3.61
C VAL A 67 16.97 -1.51 3.07
N THR A 68 17.76 -1.89 2.07
CA THR A 68 17.62 -3.15 1.34
C THR A 68 17.73 -4.38 2.26
N ASP A 69 18.67 -4.34 3.20
CA ASP A 69 18.89 -5.45 4.14
C ASP A 69 18.08 -5.32 5.44
N ASP A 70 17.35 -4.21 5.60
CA ASP A 70 16.50 -4.03 6.77
C ASP A 70 15.27 -4.96 6.71
N PRO A 71 15.00 -5.73 7.76
CA PRO A 71 13.77 -6.50 7.84
C PRO A 71 12.55 -5.58 7.98
N MET A 72 11.35 -6.09 7.61
CA MET A 72 10.10 -5.34 7.58
C MET A 72 9.85 -4.48 8.83
N TYR A 73 10.09 -5.01 10.03
CA TYR A 73 9.82 -4.27 11.28
C TYR A 73 10.75 -3.06 11.48
N VAL A 74 11.98 -3.11 10.93
CA VAL A 74 12.91 -1.97 10.92
C VAL A 74 12.44 -0.92 9.93
N ARG A 75 12.06 -1.34 8.71
CA ARG A 75 11.50 -0.43 7.70
C ARG A 75 10.21 0.24 8.19
N ALA A 76 9.36 -0.51 8.92
CA ALA A 76 8.15 0.07 9.53
C ALA A 76 8.49 1.19 10.52
N ARG A 77 9.49 1.00 11.38
CA ARG A 77 9.98 2.05 12.30
C ARG A 77 10.63 3.23 11.59
N LYS A 78 11.20 3.02 10.41
CA LYS A 78 11.76 4.09 9.56
C LYS A 78 10.69 4.85 8.77
N GLY A 79 9.46 4.34 8.70
CA GLY A 79 8.32 5.01 8.10
C GLY A 79 7.71 4.34 6.87
N ILE A 80 7.90 3.04 6.65
CA ILE A 80 7.25 2.27 5.57
C ILE A 80 6.14 1.41 6.16
N GLY A 81 4.88 1.85 6.01
CA GLY A 81 3.69 1.06 6.37
C GLY A 81 3.34 0.04 5.28
N TYR A 82 2.71 -1.06 5.67
CA TYR A 82 2.24 -2.08 4.73
C TYR A 82 0.85 -2.60 5.12
N LEU A 83 -0.03 -2.67 4.15
CA LEU A 83 -1.35 -3.27 4.26
C LEU A 83 -1.44 -4.45 3.28
N PRO A 84 -1.43 -5.70 3.76
CA PRO A 84 -1.52 -6.87 2.90
C PRO A 84 -2.91 -7.04 2.29
N GLN A 85 -2.98 -7.84 1.22
CA GLN A 85 -4.22 -8.25 0.58
C GLN A 85 -5.12 -9.04 1.55
N GLU A 86 -4.52 -9.99 2.28
CA GLU A 86 -5.25 -10.78 3.26
C GLU A 86 -5.55 -9.98 4.53
N ALA A 87 -6.68 -10.30 5.16
CA ALA A 87 -7.09 -9.66 6.41
C ALA A 87 -6.03 -9.84 7.50
N SER A 88 -5.46 -8.73 7.94
CA SER A 88 -4.35 -8.70 8.91
C SER A 88 -4.79 -8.35 10.33
N ILE A 89 -6.07 -7.98 10.53
CA ILE A 89 -6.59 -7.57 11.84
C ILE A 89 -6.60 -8.72 12.85
N PHE A 90 -6.29 -8.44 14.10
CA PHE A 90 -6.38 -9.42 15.18
C PHE A 90 -7.86 -9.68 15.51
N ARG A 91 -8.41 -10.75 14.96
CA ARG A 91 -9.85 -11.06 14.96
C ARG A 91 -10.48 -11.21 16.35
N GLY A 92 -9.71 -11.66 17.33
CA GLY A 92 -10.13 -11.83 18.72
C GLY A 92 -10.04 -10.58 19.60
N LEU A 93 -9.57 -9.46 19.03
CA LEU A 93 -9.46 -8.18 19.72
C LEU A 93 -10.54 -7.21 19.23
N THR A 94 -10.88 -6.21 20.05
CA THR A 94 -11.69 -5.07 19.60
C THR A 94 -10.90 -4.18 18.66
N VAL A 95 -11.57 -3.21 18.00
CA VAL A 95 -10.89 -2.23 17.13
C VAL A 95 -9.88 -1.44 17.95
N GLU A 96 -10.25 -0.90 19.12
CA GLU A 96 -9.31 -0.15 19.95
C GLU A 96 -8.14 -1.01 20.46
N GLN A 97 -8.39 -2.28 20.82
CA GLN A 97 -7.32 -3.19 21.23
C GLN A 97 -6.34 -3.50 20.10
N ASN A 98 -6.81 -3.57 18.86
CA ASN A 98 -5.95 -3.70 17.69
C ASN A 98 -4.97 -2.52 17.53
N LEU A 99 -5.42 -1.30 17.80
CA LEU A 99 -4.58 -0.11 17.78
C LEU A 99 -3.64 -0.05 19.01
N LEU A 100 -4.18 -0.36 20.19
CA LEU A 100 -3.41 -0.38 21.44
C LEU A 100 -2.27 -1.38 21.38
N ALA A 101 -2.47 -2.56 20.78
CA ALA A 101 -1.42 -3.57 20.63
C ALA A 101 -0.15 -3.02 19.94
N ILE A 102 -0.31 -2.09 19.00
CA ILE A 102 0.83 -1.43 18.35
C ILE A 102 1.33 -0.23 19.18
N LEU A 103 0.41 0.61 19.69
CA LEU A 103 0.77 1.77 20.52
C LEU A 103 1.59 1.39 21.75
N GLU A 104 1.36 0.21 22.35
CA GLU A 104 2.13 -0.31 23.48
C GLU A 104 3.58 -0.63 23.15
N THR A 105 3.88 -0.93 21.89
CA THR A 105 5.26 -1.19 21.44
C THR A 105 6.08 0.09 21.20
N MET A 106 5.43 1.28 21.24
CA MET A 106 6.06 2.56 20.88
C MET A 106 6.73 3.27 22.08
N GLY A 107 6.69 2.71 23.28
CA GLY A 107 7.32 3.32 24.46
C GLY A 107 6.64 4.62 24.94
N LEU A 108 5.39 4.89 24.53
CA LEU A 108 4.61 6.06 24.92
C LEU A 108 4.07 5.90 26.36
N ASP A 109 4.01 7.02 27.11
CA ASP A 109 3.32 7.04 28.39
C ASP A 109 1.79 6.80 28.22
N ALA A 110 1.11 6.43 29.32
CA ALA A 110 -0.30 6.04 29.26
C ALA A 110 -1.25 7.18 28.83
N ALA A 111 -0.92 8.45 29.11
CA ALA A 111 -1.75 9.59 28.73
C ALA A 111 -1.63 9.88 27.24
N THR A 112 -0.39 9.95 26.73
CA THR A 112 -0.06 10.13 25.30
C THR A 112 -0.69 8.99 24.47
N ARG A 113 -0.58 7.74 24.93
CA ARG A 113 -1.15 6.57 24.25
C ARG A 113 -2.68 6.68 24.13
N ARG A 114 -3.38 7.08 25.21
CA ARG A 114 -4.83 7.29 25.17
C ARG A 114 -5.25 8.43 24.24
N THR A 115 -4.50 9.51 24.22
CA THR A 115 -4.76 10.63 23.30
C THR A 115 -4.59 10.19 21.87
N ARG A 116 -3.47 9.53 21.54
CA ARG A 116 -3.20 9.04 20.20
C ARG A 116 -4.22 8.01 19.71
N LEU A 117 -4.66 7.12 20.59
CA LEU A 117 -5.75 6.16 20.29
C LEU A 117 -7.03 6.88 19.86
N ARG A 118 -7.47 7.90 20.63
CA ARG A 118 -8.68 8.67 20.31
C ARG A 118 -8.56 9.41 18.99
N GLU A 119 -7.42 10.02 18.72
CA GLU A 119 -7.14 10.70 17.45
C GLU A 119 -7.24 9.72 16.27
N LEU A 120 -6.58 8.56 16.35
CA LEU A 120 -6.60 7.53 15.32
C LEU A 120 -8.00 6.98 15.05
N LEU A 121 -8.79 6.71 16.11
CA LEU A 121 -10.16 6.25 15.98
C LEU A 121 -11.07 7.32 15.33
N ALA A 122 -10.89 8.57 15.68
CA ALA A 122 -11.67 9.68 15.13
C ALA A 122 -11.31 9.94 13.66
N GLU A 123 -10.04 9.84 13.29
CA GLU A 123 -9.51 10.17 11.97
C GLU A 123 -10.20 9.40 10.83
N LEU A 124 -10.41 8.10 11.00
CA LEU A 124 -11.09 7.27 9.99
C LEU A 124 -12.50 6.81 10.43
N ASN A 125 -13.17 7.61 11.28
CA ASN A 125 -14.54 7.38 11.73
C ASN A 125 -14.77 5.99 12.38
N LEU A 126 -13.80 5.52 13.18
CA LEU A 126 -13.88 4.25 13.90
C LEU A 126 -14.31 4.39 15.35
N THR A 127 -14.50 5.61 15.87
CA THR A 127 -14.92 5.85 17.26
C THR A 127 -16.20 5.08 17.65
N PRO A 128 -17.27 5.01 16.82
CA PRO A 128 -18.46 4.21 17.16
C PRO A 128 -18.20 2.71 17.21
N LEU A 129 -17.14 2.23 16.59
CA LEU A 129 -16.75 0.83 16.48
C LEU A 129 -15.61 0.44 17.43
N ALA A 130 -15.13 1.37 18.28
CA ALA A 130 -13.95 1.15 19.12
C ALA A 130 -14.02 -0.16 19.93
N HIS A 131 -15.18 -0.45 20.49
CA HIS A 131 -15.43 -1.64 21.34
C HIS A 131 -15.97 -2.85 20.56
N ALA A 132 -16.21 -2.71 19.24
CA ALA A 132 -16.66 -3.83 18.41
C ALA A 132 -15.53 -4.86 18.23
N GLN A 133 -15.87 -6.14 18.29
CA GLN A 133 -14.93 -7.23 18.00
C GLN A 133 -14.55 -7.21 16.51
N ALA A 134 -13.26 -7.32 16.19
CA ALA A 134 -12.79 -7.19 14.82
C ALA A 134 -13.39 -8.23 13.86
N HIS A 135 -13.80 -9.40 14.34
CA HIS A 135 -14.44 -10.42 13.52
C HIS A 135 -15.90 -10.09 13.15
N THR A 136 -16.53 -9.11 13.80
CA THR A 136 -17.91 -8.68 13.51
C THR A 136 -18.00 -7.56 12.49
N LEU A 137 -16.87 -6.98 12.13
CA LEU A 137 -16.80 -5.86 11.20
C LEU A 137 -17.15 -6.28 9.76
N SER A 138 -17.88 -5.44 9.05
CA SER A 138 -18.02 -5.53 7.59
C SER A 138 -16.65 -5.44 6.88
N GLY A 139 -16.60 -5.80 5.60
CA GLY A 139 -15.37 -5.73 4.82
C GLY A 139 -14.74 -4.32 4.81
N GLY A 140 -15.56 -3.29 4.59
CA GLY A 140 -15.11 -1.90 4.58
C GLY A 140 -14.68 -1.39 5.95
N GLU A 141 -15.43 -1.71 7.03
CA GLU A 141 -15.04 -1.34 8.41
C GLU A 141 -13.74 -2.01 8.83
N ARG A 142 -13.59 -3.28 8.49
CA ARG A 142 -12.35 -4.03 8.74
C ARG A 142 -11.17 -3.38 8.01
N ARG A 143 -11.33 -3.03 6.72
CA ARG A 143 -10.26 -2.39 5.93
C ARG A 143 -9.88 -1.03 6.51
N ARG A 144 -10.87 -0.22 6.96
CA ARG A 144 -10.60 1.03 7.69
C ARG A 144 -9.79 0.80 8.96
N ALA A 145 -10.17 -0.20 9.76
CA ALA A 145 -9.45 -0.53 11.00
C ALA A 145 -8.01 -1.00 10.73
N GLU A 146 -7.78 -1.77 9.67
CA GLU A 146 -6.44 -2.21 9.24
C GLU A 146 -5.58 -1.05 8.78
N ILE A 147 -6.13 -0.12 7.99
CA ILE A 147 -5.43 1.11 7.58
C ILE A 147 -5.10 1.96 8.82
N THR A 148 -6.07 2.18 9.72
CA THR A 148 -5.83 2.94 10.95
C THR A 148 -4.72 2.32 11.80
N ARG A 149 -4.68 0.99 11.89
CA ARG A 149 -3.62 0.28 12.59
C ARG A 149 -2.25 0.51 11.93
N ALA A 150 -2.18 0.54 10.60
CA ALA A 150 -0.94 0.86 9.89
C ALA A 150 -0.49 2.31 10.13
N LEU A 151 -1.42 3.24 10.39
CA LEU A 151 -1.12 4.65 10.70
C LEU A 151 -0.61 4.87 12.12
N VAL A 152 -0.72 3.89 13.02
CA VAL A 152 -0.26 4.03 14.42
C VAL A 152 1.21 4.45 14.48
N VAL A 153 2.06 3.89 13.62
CA VAL A 153 3.50 4.19 13.56
C VAL A 153 3.85 5.48 12.80
N SER A 154 2.84 6.24 12.38
CA SER A 154 3.00 7.50 11.61
C SER A 154 3.91 7.33 10.38
N PRO A 155 3.56 6.44 9.44
CA PRO A 155 4.40 6.14 8.30
C PRO A 155 4.54 7.36 7.38
N LYS A 156 5.70 7.48 6.71
CA LYS A 156 5.93 8.42 5.60
C LYS A 156 5.38 7.88 4.28
N PHE A 157 5.39 6.57 4.14
CA PHE A 157 4.88 5.82 2.99
C PHE A 157 4.03 4.65 3.44
N ILE A 158 2.97 4.36 2.69
CA ILE A 158 2.15 3.17 2.91
C ILE A 158 2.00 2.41 1.60
N LEU A 159 2.24 1.10 1.65
CA LEU A 159 2.05 0.19 0.55
C LEU A 159 0.76 -0.58 0.74
N LEU A 160 -0.17 -0.45 -0.20
CA LEU A 160 -1.51 -1.04 -0.16
C LEU A 160 -1.59 -2.16 -1.21
N ASP A 161 -1.58 -3.40 -0.76
CA ASP A 161 -1.67 -4.58 -1.63
C ASP A 161 -3.15 -4.95 -1.79
N GLU A 162 -3.69 -4.74 -2.99
CA GLU A 162 -5.08 -4.99 -3.37
C GLU A 162 -6.12 -4.46 -2.35
N PRO A 163 -6.12 -3.15 -2.03
CA PRO A 163 -6.98 -2.61 -0.99
C PRO A 163 -8.48 -2.70 -1.30
N PHE A 164 -8.87 -2.90 -2.56
CA PHE A 164 -10.26 -3.01 -2.99
C PHE A 164 -10.74 -4.46 -3.13
N ALA A 165 -9.87 -5.45 -2.91
CA ALA A 165 -10.21 -6.85 -3.06
C ALA A 165 -11.26 -7.30 -2.03
N GLY A 166 -12.34 -7.94 -2.51
CA GLY A 166 -13.39 -8.49 -1.65
C GLY A 166 -14.22 -7.46 -0.88
N ILE A 167 -14.24 -6.21 -1.35
CA ILE A 167 -15.01 -5.10 -0.79
C ILE A 167 -16.16 -4.76 -1.73
N ASP A 168 -17.32 -4.42 -1.17
CA ASP A 168 -18.47 -3.98 -1.98
C ASP A 168 -18.20 -2.60 -2.62
N PRO A 169 -18.86 -2.28 -3.77
CA PRO A 169 -18.60 -1.05 -4.51
C PRO A 169 -18.81 0.25 -3.71
N ILE A 170 -19.71 0.25 -2.73
CA ILE A 170 -19.96 1.43 -1.89
C ILE A 170 -18.75 1.66 -0.97
N ALA A 171 -18.25 0.59 -0.37
CA ALA A 171 -17.09 0.67 0.52
C ALA A 171 -15.79 0.97 -0.25
N VAL A 172 -15.68 0.62 -1.54
CA VAL A 172 -14.54 1.04 -2.40
C VAL A 172 -14.40 2.57 -2.41
N SER A 173 -15.51 3.31 -2.61
CA SER A 173 -15.49 4.77 -2.58
C SER A 173 -14.98 5.33 -1.25
N ASP A 174 -15.33 4.69 -0.12
CA ASP A 174 -14.85 5.14 1.19
C ASP A 174 -13.35 4.86 1.39
N ILE A 175 -12.84 3.75 0.89
CA ILE A 175 -11.40 3.47 0.91
C ILE A 175 -10.63 4.45 0.00
N GLN A 176 -11.18 4.79 -1.17
CA GLN A 176 -10.60 5.82 -2.04
C GLN A 176 -10.47 7.17 -1.32
N LYS A 177 -11.52 7.62 -0.61
CA LYS A 177 -11.46 8.86 0.21
C LYS A 177 -10.38 8.79 1.28
N ILE A 178 -10.21 7.63 1.92
CA ILE A 178 -9.14 7.43 2.90
C ILE A 178 -7.77 7.56 2.22
N ILE A 179 -7.56 6.97 1.04
CA ILE A 179 -6.29 7.07 0.31
C ILE A 179 -6.00 8.53 -0.06
N PHE A 180 -7.00 9.30 -0.51
CA PHE A 180 -6.84 10.74 -0.73
C PHE A 180 -6.49 11.49 0.56
N HIS A 181 -7.14 11.18 1.67
CA HIS A 181 -6.80 11.76 2.98
C HIS A 181 -5.36 11.47 3.39
N LEU A 182 -4.84 10.25 3.13
CA LEU A 182 -3.43 9.93 3.38
C LEU A 182 -2.49 10.81 2.54
N LYS A 183 -2.80 11.01 1.26
CA LYS A 183 -2.06 11.92 0.38
C LYS A 183 -2.05 13.35 0.91
N GLU A 184 -3.21 13.89 1.32
CA GLU A 184 -3.34 15.24 1.89
C GLU A 184 -2.52 15.41 3.18
N ARG A 185 -2.33 14.33 3.95
CA ARG A 185 -1.43 14.29 5.11
C ARG A 185 0.05 14.22 4.75
N GLY A 186 0.39 14.24 3.47
CA GLY A 186 1.76 14.12 3.00
C GLY A 186 2.32 12.69 3.02
N ILE A 187 1.48 11.67 3.22
CA ILE A 187 1.90 10.26 3.15
C ILE A 187 1.96 9.84 1.68
N GLY A 188 3.10 9.30 1.23
CA GLY A 188 3.20 8.68 -0.09
C GLY A 188 2.52 7.31 -0.10
N VAL A 189 1.75 7.02 -1.14
CA VAL A 189 1.00 5.77 -1.27
C VAL A 189 1.46 5.01 -2.50
N LEU A 190 1.87 3.76 -2.32
CA LEU A 190 2.06 2.81 -3.43
C LEU A 190 0.93 1.79 -3.36
N ILE A 191 0.18 1.67 -4.46
CA ILE A 191 -1.00 0.81 -4.52
C ILE A 191 -0.89 -0.19 -5.67
N THR A 192 -1.23 -1.45 -5.44
CA THR A 192 -1.52 -2.42 -6.49
C THR A 192 -2.92 -2.96 -6.31
N ASP A 193 -3.63 -3.16 -7.42
CA ASP A 193 -4.94 -3.79 -7.41
C ASP A 193 -5.21 -4.42 -8.79
N HIS A 194 -6.08 -5.41 -8.82
CA HIS A 194 -6.60 -5.98 -10.07
C HIS A 194 -7.77 -5.15 -10.65
N ASN A 195 -8.39 -4.30 -9.83
CA ASN A 195 -9.38 -3.33 -10.28
C ASN A 195 -8.69 -2.08 -10.83
N VAL A 196 -8.24 -2.18 -12.08
CA VAL A 196 -7.43 -1.16 -12.76
C VAL A 196 -8.13 0.18 -12.81
N ARG A 197 -9.46 0.19 -13.11
CA ARG A 197 -10.23 1.42 -13.24
C ARG A 197 -10.26 2.19 -11.92
N GLU A 198 -10.61 1.52 -10.82
CA GLU A 198 -10.69 2.15 -9.50
C GLU A 198 -9.32 2.63 -9.02
N THR A 199 -8.24 1.92 -9.39
CA THR A 199 -6.89 2.34 -9.04
C THR A 199 -6.43 3.54 -9.85
N LEU A 200 -6.60 3.52 -11.18
CA LEU A 200 -6.19 4.65 -12.03
C LEU A 200 -6.95 5.94 -11.70
N ARG A 201 -8.22 5.85 -11.26
CA ARG A 201 -9.00 7.03 -10.84
C ARG A 201 -8.41 7.80 -9.67
N ILE A 202 -7.63 7.16 -8.83
CA ILE A 202 -7.08 7.76 -7.60
C ILE A 202 -5.57 8.00 -7.66
N THR A 203 -4.88 7.49 -8.68
CA THR A 203 -3.43 7.62 -8.79
C THR A 203 -3.03 8.91 -9.51
N ASP A 204 -1.94 9.53 -9.07
CA ASP A 204 -1.31 10.64 -9.79
C ASP A 204 -0.55 10.14 -11.01
N ARG A 205 0.10 8.98 -10.86
CA ARG A 205 0.77 8.24 -11.93
C ARG A 205 0.81 6.75 -11.61
N ALA A 206 1.12 5.94 -12.62
CA ALA A 206 1.28 4.52 -12.42
C ALA A 206 2.43 3.94 -13.25
N TYR A 207 2.93 2.80 -12.79
CA TYR A 207 3.85 1.92 -13.49
C TYR A 207 3.10 0.69 -13.99
N ILE A 208 3.28 0.35 -15.25
CA ILE A 208 2.74 -0.88 -15.84
C ILE A 208 3.85 -1.93 -15.88
N VAL A 209 3.63 -3.02 -15.14
CA VAL A 209 4.55 -4.16 -15.09
C VAL A 209 4.04 -5.29 -15.96
N HIS A 210 4.89 -5.82 -16.81
CA HIS A 210 4.60 -6.99 -17.62
C HIS A 210 5.87 -7.87 -17.73
N GLY A 211 5.73 -9.17 -17.49
CA GLY A 211 6.86 -10.11 -17.57
C GLY A 211 8.04 -9.79 -16.64
N GLY A 212 7.79 -9.13 -15.52
CA GLY A 212 8.81 -8.78 -14.52
C GLY A 212 9.56 -7.47 -14.76
N VAL A 213 9.19 -6.69 -15.79
CA VAL A 213 9.80 -5.38 -16.10
C VAL A 213 8.73 -4.29 -16.11
N ILE A 214 9.12 -3.04 -15.85
CA ILE A 214 8.27 -1.88 -16.10
C ILE A 214 8.31 -1.60 -17.60
N VAL A 215 7.16 -1.72 -18.27
CA VAL A 215 7.02 -1.46 -19.70
C VAL A 215 6.62 -0.03 -19.99
N LYS A 216 5.90 0.61 -19.08
CA LYS A 216 5.44 1.99 -19.21
C LYS A 216 5.24 2.64 -17.84
N SER A 217 5.37 3.94 -17.78
CA SER A 217 4.97 4.77 -16.64
C SER A 217 4.41 6.10 -17.12
N GLY A 218 3.46 6.66 -16.39
CA GLY A 218 2.85 7.93 -16.75
C GLY A 218 1.60 8.23 -15.94
N THR A 219 0.91 9.33 -16.30
CA THR A 219 -0.39 9.67 -15.74
C THR A 219 -1.47 8.68 -16.21
N PRO A 220 -2.59 8.54 -15.48
CA PRO A 220 -3.71 7.69 -15.90
C PRO A 220 -4.13 7.93 -17.36
N ASP A 221 -4.28 9.18 -17.77
CA ASP A 221 -4.67 9.53 -19.14
C ASP A 221 -3.65 9.04 -20.16
N SER A 222 -2.35 9.32 -19.94
CA SER A 222 -1.28 8.88 -20.85
C SER A 222 -1.18 7.36 -20.97
N LEU A 223 -1.48 6.63 -19.89
CA LEU A 223 -1.44 5.16 -19.89
C LEU A 223 -2.68 4.55 -20.57
N THR A 224 -3.84 5.18 -20.43
CA THR A 224 -5.07 4.68 -21.07
C THR A 224 -5.12 4.94 -22.58
N GLU A 225 -4.38 5.93 -23.07
CA GLU A 225 -4.21 6.23 -24.49
C GLU A 225 -3.07 5.43 -25.17
N ASP A 226 -2.17 4.84 -24.38
CA ASP A 226 -1.01 4.12 -24.90
C ASP A 226 -1.43 2.78 -25.54
N GLU A 227 -1.11 2.61 -26.83
CA GLU A 227 -1.49 1.42 -27.62
C GLU A 227 -0.87 0.13 -27.06
N GLU A 228 0.37 0.18 -26.57
CA GLU A 228 1.04 -0.98 -26.01
C GLU A 228 0.41 -1.39 -24.69
N VAL A 229 0.11 -0.44 -23.78
CA VAL A 229 -0.57 -0.69 -22.50
C VAL A 229 -1.96 -1.27 -22.74
N ARG A 230 -2.72 -0.74 -23.70
CA ARG A 230 -4.02 -1.29 -24.09
C ARG A 230 -3.91 -2.72 -24.61
N ARG A 231 -2.94 -3.01 -25.46
CA ARG A 231 -2.74 -4.34 -26.03
C ARG A 231 -2.36 -5.38 -24.99
N ILE A 232 -1.47 -5.06 -24.03
CA ILE A 232 -0.91 -6.04 -23.09
C ILE A 232 -1.69 -6.15 -21.78
N TYR A 233 -2.50 -5.13 -21.42
CA TYR A 233 -3.10 -5.09 -20.09
C TYR A 233 -4.54 -4.57 -20.04
N LEU A 234 -4.84 -3.39 -20.58
CA LEU A 234 -6.15 -2.74 -20.41
C LEU A 234 -7.24 -3.34 -21.31
N GLY A 235 -6.88 -3.79 -22.52
CA GLY A 235 -7.83 -4.14 -23.57
C GLY A 235 -8.24 -2.93 -24.43
N ALA A 236 -8.70 -3.21 -25.67
CA ALA A 236 -9.01 -2.18 -26.67
C ALA A 236 -10.18 -1.26 -26.26
N GLU A 237 -11.14 -1.79 -25.51
CA GLU A 237 -12.38 -1.07 -25.13
C GLU A 237 -12.30 -0.41 -23.74
N PHE A 238 -11.16 -0.44 -23.07
CA PHE A 238 -11.00 0.15 -21.75
C PHE A 238 -11.23 1.67 -21.80
N ARG A 239 -12.05 2.18 -20.87
CA ARG A 239 -12.28 3.62 -20.62
C ARG A 239 -12.20 3.89 -19.13
N LEU A 240 -11.70 5.06 -18.78
CA LEU A 240 -11.51 5.48 -17.38
C LEU A 240 -12.78 6.11 -16.80
N ASP A 241 -13.70 6.56 -17.63
CA ASP A 241 -14.97 7.25 -17.29
C ASP A 241 -15.95 6.35 -16.51
#